data_31143cadfc38996c03ac5c783f5307a7
#
_entry.id   31143cadfc38996c03ac5c783f5307a7
#
_cell.length_a   1.000
_cell.length_b   1.000
_cell.length_c   1.000
_cell.angle_alpha   90.00
_cell.angle_beta   90.00
_cell.angle_gamma   90.00
#
_symmetry.space_group_name_H-M   'P 1'
#
loop_
_entity.id
_entity.type
_entity.pdbx_description
1 polymer ?
#
loop_
_entity_poly.entity_id
_entity_poly.type
_entity_poly.pdbx_seq_one_letter_code
_entity_poly.pdbx_strand_id
1 'polypeptide(L)'
;MAGRIISQPEADAQFGPAIESVTFDPFKLKTIIEAAGSVAMFRLVDGNAAILGEGRKSLYPDSSALIPAEDVYHLYSCSLLLELIEKGSGAPVCLENRKEVFSLTCGANTLEYGTLCPPICI
;
A
#
# COMPACT_ATOMS: atom_id res chain seq x y z
N MET A 1 -1.47 4.08 -14.47
CA MET A 1 -1.00 4.12 -13.08
C MET A 1 -1.53 2.93 -12.31
N ALA A 2 -0.72 2.38 -11.43
CA ALA A 2 -1.17 1.30 -10.57
C ALA A 2 -1.94 1.87 -9.39
N GLY A 3 -3.23 1.56 -9.32
CA GLY A 3 -4.09 1.99 -8.24
C GLY A 3 -5.22 2.90 -8.67
N ARG A 4 -6.23 2.98 -7.82
CA ARG A 4 -7.39 3.86 -8.00
C ARG A 4 -7.90 4.29 -6.63
N ILE A 5 -8.20 5.58 -6.48
CA ILE A 5 -8.74 6.11 -5.21
C ILE A 5 -10.27 6.16 -5.31
N ILE A 6 -10.94 5.50 -4.36
CA ILE A 6 -12.41 5.52 -4.23
C ILE A 6 -12.77 5.87 -2.79
N SER A 7 -14.05 6.11 -2.51
CA SER A 7 -14.48 6.37 -1.14
C SER A 7 -14.44 5.08 -0.32
N GLN A 8 -14.25 5.20 1.00
CA GLN A 8 -14.25 4.03 1.89
C GLN A 8 -15.57 3.25 1.84
N PRO A 9 -16.76 3.90 1.90
CA PRO A 9 -18.01 3.15 1.78
C PRO A 9 -18.13 2.39 0.47
N GLU A 10 -17.62 2.96 -0.63
CA GLU A 10 -17.62 2.29 -1.93
C GLU A 10 -16.71 1.06 -1.92
N ALA A 11 -15.53 1.16 -1.31
CA ALA A 11 -14.61 0.04 -1.18
C ALA A 11 -15.24 -1.08 -0.34
N ASP A 12 -15.88 -0.73 0.78
CA ASP A 12 -16.55 -1.71 1.63
C ASP A 12 -17.70 -2.42 0.89
N ALA A 13 -18.42 -1.69 0.04
CA ALA A 13 -19.52 -2.26 -0.73
C ALA A 13 -19.02 -3.19 -1.83
N GLN A 14 -17.90 -2.86 -2.50
CA GLN A 14 -17.38 -3.66 -3.60
C GLN A 14 -16.56 -4.86 -3.15
N PHE A 15 -15.76 -4.72 -2.10
CA PHE A 15 -14.75 -5.71 -1.72
C PHE A 15 -14.96 -6.29 -0.34
N GLY A 16 -15.95 -5.82 0.41
CA GLY A 16 -16.18 -6.20 1.78
C GLY A 16 -15.27 -5.43 2.76
N PRO A 17 -15.51 -5.58 4.06
CA PRO A 17 -14.73 -4.89 5.08
C PRO A 17 -13.31 -5.46 5.18
N ALA A 18 -12.43 -4.72 5.83
CA ALA A 18 -11.07 -5.19 6.09
C ALA A 18 -11.11 -6.41 7.02
N ILE A 19 -10.39 -7.47 6.64
CA ILE A 19 -10.25 -8.68 7.42
C ILE A 19 -9.06 -8.56 8.36
N GLU A 20 -8.01 -7.91 7.89
CA GLU A 20 -6.77 -7.70 8.62
C GLU A 20 -6.25 -6.31 8.28
N SER A 21 -5.73 -5.59 9.27
CA SER A 21 -5.20 -4.25 9.00
C SER A 21 -4.03 -3.90 9.92
N VAL A 22 -3.16 -3.02 9.42
CA VAL A 22 -2.08 -2.42 10.19
C VAL A 22 -2.12 -0.92 9.91
N THR A 23 -2.01 -0.12 10.97
CA THR A 23 -2.11 1.34 10.86
C THR A 23 -0.74 1.98 10.92
N PHE A 24 -0.50 2.92 10.00
CA PHE A 24 0.73 3.71 9.95
C PHE A 24 0.44 5.17 10.23
N ASP A 25 1.37 5.83 10.92
CA ASP A 25 1.37 7.29 10.99
C ASP A 25 1.58 7.86 9.58
N PRO A 26 0.77 8.84 9.14
CA PRO A 26 0.85 9.33 7.76
C PRO A 26 2.20 9.96 7.42
N PHE A 27 2.85 10.62 8.36
CA PHE A 27 4.16 11.22 8.10
C PHE A 27 5.25 10.16 7.96
N LYS A 28 5.18 9.10 8.77
CA LYS A 28 6.13 7.98 8.66
C LYS A 28 5.97 7.28 7.33
N LEU A 29 4.74 7.00 6.92
CA LEU A 29 4.48 6.34 5.64
C LEU A 29 4.90 7.22 4.48
N LYS A 30 4.64 8.52 4.55
CA LYS A 30 5.06 9.46 3.51
C LYS A 30 6.57 9.42 3.31
N THR A 31 7.35 9.40 4.40
CA THR A 31 8.81 9.31 4.33
C THR A 31 9.25 8.02 3.63
N ILE A 32 8.61 6.90 3.95
CA ILE A 32 8.91 5.62 3.31
C ILE A 32 8.61 5.69 1.81
N ILE A 33 7.46 6.24 1.44
CA ILE A 33 7.03 6.35 0.04
C ILE A 33 7.98 7.25 -0.74
N GLU A 34 8.43 8.36 -0.15
CA GLU A 34 9.38 9.26 -0.81
C GLU A 34 10.72 8.59 -1.08
N ALA A 35 11.10 7.61 -0.28
CA ALA A 35 12.32 6.83 -0.49
C ALA A 35 12.13 5.69 -1.49
N ALA A 36 10.89 5.39 -1.89
CA ALA A 36 10.59 4.22 -2.72
C ALA A 36 10.90 4.41 -4.20
N GLY A 37 10.95 5.65 -4.69
CA GLY A 37 11.08 5.93 -6.11
C GLY A 37 9.73 6.23 -6.73
N SER A 38 9.42 5.63 -7.89
CA SER A 38 8.14 5.88 -8.57
C SER A 38 7.03 4.93 -8.14
N VAL A 39 7.36 3.77 -7.59
CA VAL A 39 6.39 2.78 -7.13
C VAL A 39 6.77 2.25 -5.75
N ALA A 40 5.76 1.85 -4.98
CA ALA A 40 5.95 1.16 -3.71
C ALA A 40 5.12 -0.11 -3.73
N MET A 41 5.64 -1.15 -3.08
CA MET A 41 5.01 -2.48 -3.05
C MET A 41 4.72 -2.87 -1.62
N PHE A 42 3.54 -3.44 -1.39
CA PHE A 42 3.04 -3.73 -0.05
C PHE A 42 2.63 -5.18 0.09
N ARG A 43 2.88 -5.73 1.26
CA ARG A 43 2.41 -7.05 1.66
C ARG A 43 2.01 -7.01 3.13
N LEU A 44 0.89 -7.65 3.45
CA LEU A 44 0.41 -7.76 4.82
C LEU A 44 0.08 -9.22 5.08
N VAL A 45 0.83 -9.85 6.00
CA VAL A 45 0.67 -11.26 6.35
C VAL A 45 0.73 -11.39 7.87
N ASP A 46 -0.31 -11.95 8.46
CA ASP A 46 -0.39 -12.23 9.91
C ASP A 46 -0.09 -10.98 10.76
N GLY A 47 -0.63 -9.84 10.35
CA GLY A 47 -0.45 -8.57 11.06
C GLY A 47 0.91 -7.91 10.83
N ASN A 48 1.75 -8.49 9.98
CA ASN A 48 3.08 -7.94 9.67
C ASN A 48 3.07 -7.28 8.30
N ALA A 49 3.39 -6.00 8.27
CA ALA A 49 3.47 -5.24 7.02
C ALA A 49 4.91 -5.23 6.50
N ALA A 50 5.05 -5.30 5.18
CA ALA A 50 6.34 -5.12 4.51
C ALA A 50 6.16 -4.17 3.34
N ILE A 51 7.10 -3.27 3.14
CA ILE A 51 7.05 -2.25 2.10
C ILE A 51 8.37 -2.26 1.33
N LEU A 52 8.28 -2.37 0.00
CA LEU A 52 9.43 -2.34 -0.90
C LEU A 52 9.33 -1.13 -1.82
N GLY A 53 10.50 -0.60 -2.24
CA GLY A 53 10.59 0.41 -3.28
C GLY A 53 10.96 -0.21 -4.62
N GLU A 54 11.31 0.65 -5.58
CA GLU A 54 11.78 0.21 -6.90
C GLU A 54 12.91 -0.79 -6.76
N GLY A 55 12.92 -1.79 -7.65
CA GLY A 55 13.96 -2.82 -7.64
C GLY A 55 13.80 -3.82 -6.50
N ARG A 56 12.65 -3.81 -5.82
CA ARG A 56 12.32 -4.70 -4.69
C ARG A 56 13.24 -4.50 -3.49
N LYS A 57 13.72 -3.28 -3.30
CA LYS A 57 14.52 -2.93 -2.14
C LYS A 57 13.63 -2.74 -0.93
N SER A 58 13.91 -3.44 0.16
CA SER A 58 13.10 -3.34 1.38
C SER A 58 13.25 -1.97 2.03
N LEU A 59 12.12 -1.37 2.40
CA LEU A 59 12.09 -0.08 3.11
C LEU A 59 11.50 -0.23 4.51
N TYR A 60 10.70 -1.27 4.74
CA TYR A 60 10.06 -1.52 6.02
C TYR A 60 9.76 -3.03 6.13
N PRO A 61 9.97 -3.66 7.30
CA PRO A 61 10.51 -3.09 8.52
C PRO A 61 12.02 -2.83 8.50
N ASP A 62 12.76 -3.55 7.65
CA ASP A 62 14.21 -3.41 7.55
C ASP A 62 14.60 -2.83 6.22
N SER A 63 15.47 -1.82 6.23
CA SER A 63 15.93 -1.20 4.99
C SER A 63 17.08 -1.96 4.37
N SER A 64 17.23 -1.83 3.05
CA SER A 64 18.35 -2.27 2.20
C SER A 64 18.43 -3.76 1.82
N ALA A 65 17.58 -4.62 2.33
CA ALA A 65 17.53 -6.00 1.85
C ALA A 65 16.84 -6.06 0.47
N LEU A 66 17.27 -6.99 -0.39
CA LEU A 66 16.57 -7.28 -1.64
C LEU A 66 15.67 -8.49 -1.43
N ILE A 67 14.42 -8.37 -1.84
CA ILE A 67 13.42 -9.41 -1.62
C ILE A 67 13.30 -10.29 -2.86
N PRO A 68 13.26 -11.64 -2.69
CA PRO A 68 13.15 -12.56 -3.82
C PRO A 68 11.94 -12.27 -4.70
N ALA A 69 12.09 -12.47 -6.00
CA ALA A 69 11.04 -12.16 -6.97
C ALA A 69 9.80 -13.06 -6.83
N GLU A 70 9.91 -14.21 -6.20
CA GLU A 70 8.78 -15.12 -6.00
C GLU A 70 7.82 -14.64 -4.90
N ASP A 71 8.23 -13.72 -4.05
CA ASP A 71 7.34 -13.16 -3.02
C ASP A 71 6.41 -12.13 -3.66
N VAL A 72 5.11 -12.36 -3.61
CA VAL A 72 4.13 -11.51 -4.28
C VAL A 72 3.78 -10.31 -3.42
N TYR A 73 3.90 -9.12 -3.99
CA TYR A 73 3.53 -7.84 -3.36
C TYR A 73 2.51 -7.10 -4.21
N HIS A 74 1.82 -6.15 -3.61
CA HIS A 74 0.86 -5.28 -4.30
C HIS A 74 1.55 -3.95 -4.60
N LEU A 75 1.68 -3.63 -5.89
CA LEU A 75 2.41 -2.46 -6.38
C LEU A 75 1.46 -1.29 -6.63
N TYR A 76 1.82 -0.12 -6.13
CA TYR A 76 1.07 1.12 -6.33
C TYR A 76 2.00 2.23 -6.81
N SER A 77 1.43 3.17 -7.56
CA SER A 77 2.13 4.39 -7.95
C SER A 77 2.36 5.26 -6.71
N CYS A 78 3.58 5.74 -6.52
CA CYS A 78 3.88 6.63 -5.38
C CYS A 78 3.10 7.94 -5.46
N SER A 79 2.82 8.46 -6.65
CA SER A 79 2.03 9.68 -6.80
C SER A 79 0.61 9.50 -6.26
N LEU A 80 -0.01 8.34 -6.48
CA LEU A 80 -1.34 8.04 -5.93
C LEU A 80 -1.31 7.83 -4.42
N LEU A 81 -0.25 7.20 -3.91
CA LEU A 81 -0.08 7.03 -2.46
C LEU A 81 0.04 8.38 -1.76
N LEU A 82 0.82 9.30 -2.32
CA LEU A 82 0.96 10.64 -1.75
C LEU A 82 -0.34 11.43 -1.84
N GLU A 83 -1.08 11.26 -2.94
CA GLU A 83 -2.40 11.89 -3.08
C GLU A 83 -3.37 11.37 -2.02
N LEU A 84 -3.36 10.07 -1.75
CA LEU A 84 -4.20 9.47 -0.72
C LEU A 84 -3.92 10.07 0.66
N ILE A 85 -2.63 10.19 1.00
CA ILE A 85 -2.21 10.75 2.29
C ILE A 85 -2.64 12.22 2.40
N GLU A 86 -2.48 12.98 1.33
CA GLU A 86 -2.87 14.39 1.29
C GLU A 86 -4.37 14.55 1.48
N LYS A 87 -5.17 13.74 0.79
CA LYS A 87 -6.64 13.76 0.93
C LYS A 87 -7.10 13.39 2.34
N GLY A 88 -6.33 12.60 3.06
CA GLY A 88 -6.64 12.18 4.42
C GLY A 88 -6.45 13.27 5.47
N SER A 89 -5.74 14.35 5.15
CA SER A 89 -5.55 15.52 6.03
C SER A 89 -5.05 15.16 7.42
N GLY A 90 -4.03 14.33 7.52
CA GLY A 90 -3.43 13.93 8.78
C GLY A 90 -4.02 12.68 9.41
N ALA A 91 -5.01 12.05 8.78
CA ALA A 91 -5.55 10.79 9.26
C ALA A 91 -4.51 9.66 9.13
N PRO A 92 -4.52 8.68 10.03
CA PRO A 92 -3.64 7.52 9.88
C PRO A 92 -3.97 6.73 8.63
N VAL A 93 -2.98 5.99 8.11
CA VAL A 93 -3.14 5.16 6.93
C VAL A 93 -3.24 3.71 7.36
N CYS A 94 -4.31 3.04 6.96
CA CYS A 94 -4.50 1.62 7.23
C CYS A 94 -4.14 0.79 6.00
N LEU A 95 -3.19 -0.12 6.16
CA LEU A 95 -2.91 -1.15 5.18
C LEU A 95 -3.87 -2.31 5.47
N GLU A 96 -4.62 -2.76 4.48
CA GLU A 96 -5.73 -3.66 4.72
C GLU A 96 -5.77 -4.82 3.74
N ASN A 97 -5.96 -6.04 4.28
CA ASN A 97 -6.39 -7.18 3.48
C ASN A 97 -7.91 -7.25 3.55
N ARG A 98 -8.56 -7.23 2.40
CA ARG A 98 -9.99 -7.52 2.25
C ARG A 98 -10.10 -8.90 1.62
N LYS A 99 -11.30 -9.44 1.50
CA LYS A 99 -11.50 -10.83 1.07
C LYS A 99 -10.70 -11.21 -0.19
N GLU A 100 -10.64 -10.34 -1.20
CA GLU A 100 -9.98 -10.64 -2.47
C GLU A 100 -8.99 -9.57 -2.91
N VAL A 101 -8.86 -8.49 -2.16
CA VAL A 101 -8.00 -7.37 -2.56
C VAL A 101 -7.21 -6.83 -1.37
N PHE A 102 -6.07 -6.24 -1.67
CA PHE A 102 -5.32 -5.41 -0.74
C PHE A 102 -5.67 -3.95 -1.01
N SER A 103 -5.77 -3.15 0.04
CA SER A 103 -6.06 -1.72 -0.10
C SER A 103 -5.39 -0.91 0.99
N LEU A 104 -5.32 0.42 0.77
CA LEU A 104 -4.85 1.37 1.76
C LEU A 104 -5.95 2.40 1.97
N THR A 105 -6.36 2.62 3.21
CA THR A 105 -7.40 3.59 3.55
C THR A 105 -6.81 4.72 4.38
N CYS A 106 -7.10 5.95 3.99
CA CYS A 106 -6.69 7.15 4.72
C CYS A 106 -7.87 8.11 4.78
N GLY A 107 -8.39 8.33 5.99
CA GLY A 107 -9.60 9.13 6.16
C GLY A 107 -10.80 8.46 5.48
N ALA A 108 -11.46 9.20 4.61
CA ALA A 108 -12.66 8.72 3.91
C ALA A 108 -12.37 8.08 2.55
N ASN A 109 -11.09 7.92 2.18
CA ASN A 109 -10.69 7.45 0.86
C ASN A 109 -9.89 6.17 0.93
N THR A 110 -10.03 5.32 -0.09
CA THR A 110 -9.33 4.05 -0.19
C THR A 110 -8.63 3.95 -1.55
N LEU A 111 -7.36 3.57 -1.53
CA LEU A 111 -6.58 3.26 -2.74
C LEU A 111 -6.62 1.75 -2.94
N GLU A 112 -7.02 1.31 -4.13
CA GLU A 112 -7.16 -0.10 -4.46
C GLU A 112 -6.74 -0.34 -5.92
N TYR A 113 -6.86 -1.56 -6.42
CA TYR A 113 -6.39 -1.97 -7.75
C TYR A 113 -4.88 -1.85 -7.93
N GLY A 114 -4.13 -2.26 -6.91
CA GLY A 114 -2.70 -2.42 -7.05
C GLY A 114 -2.36 -3.54 -8.03
N THR A 115 -1.19 -3.45 -8.64
CA THR A 115 -0.69 -4.46 -9.57
C THR A 115 0.11 -5.49 -8.79
N LEU A 116 -0.09 -6.78 -9.09
CA LEU A 116 0.70 -7.84 -8.45
C LEU A 116 2.13 -7.86 -9.00
N CYS A 117 3.09 -7.91 -8.12
CA CYS A 117 4.51 -8.03 -8.46
C CYS A 117 5.08 -9.25 -7.73
N PRO A 118 5.51 -10.33 -8.42
CA PRO A 118 5.34 -10.56 -9.85
C PRO A 118 3.88 -10.81 -10.25
N PRO A 119 3.50 -10.83 -11.54
CA PRO A 119 4.41 -10.84 -12.68
C PRO A 119 4.84 -9.45 -13.17
N ILE A 120 4.14 -8.38 -12.77
CA ILE A 120 4.44 -7.05 -13.30
C ILE A 120 5.20 -6.24 -12.24
N CYS A 121 6.50 -6.09 -12.43
CA CYS A 121 7.35 -5.28 -11.57
C CYS A 121 8.04 -4.20 -12.42
N ILE A 122 8.08 -3.02 -11.88
CA ILE A 122 8.69 -1.87 -12.55
C ILE A 122 10.01 -1.52 -11.85
#